data_4bf43e1c78e11523e0bc2271e26b48f1
#
_entry.id   4bf43e1c78e11523e0bc2271e26b48f1
#
_cell.length_a   1.000
_cell.length_b   1.000
_cell.length_c   1.000
_cell.angle_alpha   90.00
_cell.angle_beta   90.00
_cell.angle_gamma   90.00
#
_symmetry.space_group_name_H-M   'P 1'
#
loop_
_entity.id
_entity.type
_entity.pdbx_description
1 polymer ?
#
loop_
_entity_poly.entity_id
_entity_poly.type
_entity_poly.pdbx_seq_one_letter_code
_entity_poly.pdbx_strand_id
1 'polypeptide(L)'
;MDYTPTDFIREIINKDLEEGRFDTVHTRFPPEPNAYLHIGHAKAVLINYNIAKQYGGKFNVRFDDTNPAKEDQEFVDAIINDLKWLGVDWEDRLFFASDYFERMYELAIDLIKSGKAYVCDLTPEELKLTRGTPPRPGTPSHYRDRSVEENLDLFERMKNGE
;
A
#
# COMPACT_ATOMS: atom_id res chain seq x y z
N MET A 1 23.84 -10.85 -22.59
CA MET A 1 23.59 -9.59 -23.32
C MET A 1 23.75 -8.48 -22.30
N ASP A 2 24.74 -7.64 -22.51
CA ASP A 2 24.96 -6.47 -21.68
C ASP A 2 23.79 -5.51 -21.92
N TYR A 3 22.84 -5.50 -20.99
CA TYR A 3 21.69 -4.62 -21.03
C TYR A 3 22.10 -3.25 -20.48
N THR A 4 22.14 -2.25 -21.33
CA THR A 4 22.32 -0.88 -20.90
C THR A 4 20.95 -0.34 -20.42
N PRO A 5 20.80 0.07 -19.16
CA PRO A 5 19.55 0.64 -18.69
C PRO A 5 19.20 1.88 -19.49
N THR A 6 17.92 1.98 -19.90
CA THR A 6 17.43 3.12 -20.70
C THR A 6 16.64 4.12 -19.87
N ASP A 7 16.51 3.88 -18.56
CA ASP A 7 15.77 4.71 -17.62
C ASP A 7 16.31 4.60 -16.19
N PHE A 8 16.00 5.61 -15.38
CA PHE A 8 16.50 5.73 -14.01
C PHE A 8 16.01 4.60 -13.07
N ILE A 9 14.86 3.97 -13.36
CA ILE A 9 14.34 2.87 -12.54
C ILE A 9 15.27 1.67 -12.66
N ARG A 10 15.64 1.33 -13.88
CA ARG A 10 16.56 0.21 -14.16
C ARG A 10 17.97 0.48 -13.67
N GLU A 11 18.43 1.73 -13.75
CA GLU A 11 19.73 2.13 -13.17
C GLU A 11 19.76 1.89 -11.66
N ILE A 12 18.70 2.27 -10.93
CA ILE A 12 18.59 2.05 -9.49
C ILE A 12 18.54 0.54 -9.19
N ILE A 13 17.72 -0.22 -9.92
CA ILE A 13 17.59 -1.67 -9.72
C ILE A 13 18.95 -2.36 -9.92
N ASN A 14 19.64 -2.06 -11.02
CA ASN A 14 20.93 -2.66 -11.31
C ASN A 14 21.95 -2.37 -10.21
N LYS A 15 22.02 -1.12 -9.77
CA LYS A 15 22.90 -0.72 -8.67
C LYS A 15 22.56 -1.46 -7.38
N ASP A 16 21.31 -1.57 -7.02
CA ASP A 16 20.90 -2.24 -5.78
C ASP A 16 21.19 -3.76 -5.81
N LEU A 17 21.05 -4.39 -6.99
CA LEU A 17 21.40 -5.79 -7.18
C LEU A 17 22.92 -6.00 -7.16
N GLU A 18 23.71 -5.15 -7.83
CA GLU A 18 25.17 -5.19 -7.86
C GLU A 18 25.78 -4.98 -6.46
N GLU A 19 25.20 -4.08 -5.67
CA GLU A 19 25.61 -3.83 -4.27
C GLU A 19 25.11 -4.89 -3.28
N GLY A 20 24.33 -5.87 -3.74
CA GLY A 20 23.79 -6.94 -2.90
C GLY A 20 22.76 -6.45 -1.86
N ARG A 21 22.11 -5.32 -2.11
CA ARG A 21 21.05 -4.81 -1.23
C ARG A 21 19.80 -5.67 -1.27
N PHE A 22 19.52 -6.25 -2.42
CA PHE A 22 18.40 -7.14 -2.68
C PHE A 22 18.83 -8.29 -3.59
N ASP A 23 18.21 -9.45 -3.40
CA ASP A 23 18.49 -10.65 -4.20
C ASP A 23 17.51 -10.81 -5.36
N THR A 24 16.40 -10.08 -5.35
CA THR A 24 15.31 -10.21 -6.33
C THR A 24 14.55 -8.91 -6.51
N VAL A 25 13.98 -8.75 -7.69
CA VAL A 25 13.06 -7.65 -8.01
C VAL A 25 11.63 -8.09 -7.73
N HIS A 26 10.89 -7.28 -6.98
CA HIS A 26 9.50 -7.54 -6.67
C HIS A 26 8.69 -6.28 -6.93
N THR A 27 7.78 -6.35 -7.88
CA THR A 27 6.92 -5.23 -8.27
C THR A 27 5.45 -5.53 -7.93
N ARG A 28 4.62 -4.48 -7.93
CA ARG A 28 3.22 -4.60 -7.57
C ARG A 28 2.36 -3.60 -8.35
N PHE A 29 1.17 -4.05 -8.76
CA PHE A 29 0.08 -3.17 -9.16
C PHE A 29 -1.04 -3.25 -8.11
N PRO A 30 -1.36 -2.13 -7.41
CA PRO A 30 -2.37 -2.08 -6.36
C PRO A 30 -3.65 -1.37 -6.86
N PRO A 31 -4.55 -2.04 -7.62
CA PRO A 31 -5.79 -1.40 -8.05
C PRO A 31 -6.77 -1.22 -6.88
N GLU A 32 -7.49 -0.11 -6.85
CA GLU A 32 -8.68 0.09 -6.02
C GLU A 32 -9.92 -0.28 -6.84
N PRO A 33 -10.78 -1.24 -6.38
CA PRO A 33 -11.89 -1.73 -7.17
C PRO A 33 -13.12 -0.82 -7.07
N ASN A 34 -12.96 0.46 -7.41
CA ASN A 34 -13.99 1.50 -7.38
C ASN A 34 -14.31 2.10 -8.75
N ALA A 35 -13.62 1.66 -9.80
CA ALA A 35 -13.81 2.10 -11.19
C ALA A 35 -13.10 1.16 -12.17
N TYR A 36 -13.43 1.29 -13.46
CA TYR A 36 -12.72 0.63 -14.54
C TYR A 36 -11.32 1.19 -14.76
N LEU A 37 -10.41 0.36 -15.27
CA LEU A 37 -9.08 0.80 -15.64
C LEU A 37 -9.12 1.74 -16.86
N HIS A 38 -8.11 2.59 -16.95
CA HIS A 38 -7.88 3.45 -18.13
C HIS A 38 -6.42 3.31 -18.59
N ILE A 39 -6.08 3.95 -19.71
CA ILE A 39 -4.75 3.83 -20.34
C ILE A 39 -3.58 4.17 -19.39
N GLY A 40 -3.79 5.05 -18.42
CA GLY A 40 -2.79 5.35 -17.39
C GLY A 40 -2.48 4.15 -16.50
N HIS A 41 -3.50 3.37 -16.14
CA HIS A 41 -3.33 2.13 -15.39
C HIS A 41 -2.62 1.07 -16.23
N ALA A 42 -2.98 0.91 -17.52
CA ALA A 42 -2.29 -0.02 -18.42
C ALA A 42 -0.79 0.27 -18.50
N LYS A 43 -0.40 1.56 -18.60
CA LYS A 43 1.01 1.97 -18.56
C LYS A 43 1.69 1.54 -17.26
N ALA A 44 1.06 1.81 -16.10
CA ALA A 44 1.62 1.46 -14.80
C ALA A 44 1.78 -0.06 -14.64
N VAL A 45 0.77 -0.83 -15.04
CA VAL A 45 0.79 -2.30 -15.02
C VAL A 45 1.95 -2.83 -15.86
N LEU A 46 2.05 -2.40 -17.13
CA LEU A 46 3.06 -2.90 -18.05
C LEU A 46 4.50 -2.53 -17.64
N ILE A 47 4.71 -1.36 -17.07
CA ILE A 47 6.03 -0.98 -16.51
C ILE A 47 6.40 -1.95 -15.38
N ASN A 48 5.53 -2.16 -14.41
CA ASN A 48 5.78 -3.04 -13.26
C ASN A 48 5.97 -4.50 -13.69
N TYR A 49 5.08 -5.01 -14.54
CA TYR A 49 5.14 -6.38 -15.02
C TYR A 49 6.39 -6.67 -15.84
N ASN A 50 6.71 -5.79 -16.81
CA ASN A 50 7.88 -5.97 -17.67
C ASN A 50 9.19 -5.86 -16.90
N ILE A 51 9.27 -5.00 -15.88
CA ILE A 51 10.44 -4.93 -14.99
C ILE A 51 10.59 -6.25 -14.24
N ALA A 52 9.55 -6.74 -13.56
CA ALA A 52 9.62 -8.03 -12.87
C ALA A 52 10.08 -9.15 -13.81
N LYS A 53 9.45 -9.25 -14.99
CA LYS A 53 9.78 -10.27 -15.99
C LYS A 53 11.23 -10.16 -16.50
N GLN A 54 11.71 -8.95 -16.77
CA GLN A 54 13.08 -8.70 -17.26
C GLN A 54 14.14 -9.16 -16.27
N TYR A 55 13.91 -8.98 -14.98
CA TYR A 55 14.85 -9.34 -13.91
C TYR A 55 14.59 -10.73 -13.31
N GLY A 56 13.70 -11.54 -13.89
CA GLY A 56 13.32 -12.85 -13.34
C GLY A 56 12.69 -12.76 -11.95
N GLY A 57 12.11 -11.62 -11.64
CA GLY A 57 11.52 -11.30 -10.36
C GLY A 57 10.03 -11.66 -10.25
N LYS A 58 9.34 -11.07 -9.30
CA LYS A 58 7.92 -11.35 -8.99
C LYS A 58 7.05 -10.13 -9.26
N PHE A 59 5.84 -10.37 -9.76
CA PHE A 59 4.81 -9.35 -9.94
C PHE A 59 3.57 -9.72 -9.13
N ASN A 60 3.11 -8.83 -8.26
CA ASN A 60 1.90 -9.01 -7.48
C ASN A 60 0.77 -8.12 -8.00
N VAL A 61 -0.44 -8.64 -8.00
CA VAL A 61 -1.67 -7.84 -8.04
C VAL A 61 -2.25 -7.84 -6.64
N ARG A 62 -2.38 -6.68 -6.02
CA ARG A 62 -3.00 -6.56 -4.70
C ARG A 62 -4.11 -5.53 -4.75
N PHE A 63 -5.34 -5.96 -4.71
CA PHE A 63 -6.48 -5.07 -4.59
C PHE A 63 -6.38 -4.27 -3.29
N ASP A 64 -6.54 -2.96 -3.42
CA ASP A 64 -6.62 -2.04 -2.27
C ASP A 64 -8.10 -1.82 -1.94
N ASP A 65 -8.73 -2.89 -1.46
CA ASP A 65 -10.15 -3.05 -1.22
C ASP A 65 -10.51 -2.78 0.25
N THR A 66 -10.12 -1.60 0.74
CA THR A 66 -10.28 -1.23 2.15
C THR A 66 -11.47 -0.32 2.42
N ASN A 67 -12.23 0.06 1.39
CA ASN A 67 -13.39 0.94 1.51
C ASN A 67 -14.67 0.29 0.94
N PRO A 68 -15.37 -0.54 1.72
CA PRO A 68 -16.52 -1.31 1.26
C PRO A 68 -17.70 -0.46 0.75
N ALA A 69 -17.71 0.85 1.07
CA ALA A 69 -18.76 1.75 0.59
C ALA A 69 -18.63 2.18 -0.88
N LYS A 70 -17.47 1.94 -1.50
CA LYS A 70 -17.14 2.39 -2.86
C LYS A 70 -16.74 1.26 -3.79
N GLU A 71 -16.56 0.07 -3.28
CA GLU A 71 -16.01 -1.07 -3.99
C GLU A 71 -17.11 -2.01 -4.45
N ASP A 72 -16.96 -2.55 -5.66
CA ASP A 72 -17.92 -3.47 -6.25
C ASP A 72 -17.18 -4.65 -6.91
N GLN A 73 -17.78 -5.84 -6.80
CA GLN A 73 -17.28 -7.06 -7.43
C GLN A 73 -17.16 -6.91 -8.96
N GLU A 74 -18.03 -6.11 -9.58
CA GLU A 74 -17.97 -5.82 -11.01
C GLU A 74 -16.62 -5.21 -11.40
N PHE A 75 -16.10 -4.28 -10.60
CA PHE A 75 -14.80 -3.67 -10.89
C PHE A 75 -13.64 -4.62 -10.64
N VAL A 76 -13.74 -5.49 -9.62
CA VAL A 76 -12.74 -6.56 -9.40
C VAL A 76 -12.63 -7.44 -10.64
N ASP A 77 -13.75 -7.93 -11.13
CA ASP A 77 -13.82 -8.82 -12.28
C ASP A 77 -13.34 -8.13 -13.57
N ALA A 78 -13.74 -6.88 -13.79
CA ALA A 78 -13.29 -6.07 -14.92
C ALA A 78 -11.76 -5.86 -14.90
N ILE A 79 -11.20 -5.49 -13.75
CA ILE A 79 -9.75 -5.30 -13.57
C ILE A 79 -8.98 -6.60 -13.87
N ILE A 80 -9.43 -7.72 -13.34
CA ILE A 80 -8.83 -9.03 -13.61
C ILE A 80 -8.86 -9.35 -15.11
N ASN A 81 -9.97 -9.10 -15.79
CA ASN A 81 -10.10 -9.33 -17.22
C ASN A 81 -9.19 -8.40 -18.03
N ASP A 82 -9.10 -7.13 -17.67
CA ASP A 82 -8.23 -6.16 -18.33
C ASP A 82 -6.74 -6.55 -18.18
N LEU A 83 -6.32 -6.99 -17.00
CA LEU A 83 -4.95 -7.46 -16.76
C LEU A 83 -4.64 -8.70 -17.62
N LYS A 84 -5.55 -9.66 -17.71
CA LYS A 84 -5.39 -10.84 -18.58
C LYS A 84 -5.34 -10.43 -20.06
N TRP A 85 -6.18 -9.49 -20.48
CA TRP A 85 -6.18 -8.96 -21.84
C TRP A 85 -4.86 -8.27 -22.20
N LEU A 86 -4.22 -7.58 -21.23
CA LEU A 86 -2.88 -7.00 -21.38
C LEU A 86 -1.76 -8.05 -21.42
N GLY A 87 -2.07 -9.34 -21.27
CA GLY A 87 -1.10 -10.42 -21.25
C GLY A 87 -0.30 -10.53 -19.95
N VAL A 88 -0.83 -9.98 -18.86
CA VAL A 88 -0.19 -10.03 -17.54
C VAL A 88 -0.54 -11.35 -16.84
N ASP A 89 0.48 -12.02 -16.35
CA ASP A 89 0.37 -13.21 -15.54
C ASP A 89 0.99 -12.95 -14.16
N TRP A 90 0.17 -13.05 -13.13
CA TRP A 90 0.58 -12.90 -11.72
C TRP A 90 0.72 -14.24 -11.01
N GLU A 91 0.53 -15.37 -11.71
CA GLU A 91 0.56 -16.72 -11.15
C GLU A 91 -0.41 -16.86 -9.96
N ASP A 92 0.09 -17.17 -8.76
CA ASP A 92 -0.66 -17.27 -7.50
C ASP A 92 -0.62 -15.98 -6.65
N ARG A 93 -0.13 -14.87 -7.21
CA ARG A 93 0.13 -13.62 -6.47
C ARG A 93 -0.96 -12.57 -6.66
N LEU A 94 -2.23 -13.01 -6.55
CA LEU A 94 -3.40 -12.14 -6.41
C LEU A 94 -3.78 -12.04 -4.94
N PHE A 95 -3.84 -10.81 -4.42
CA PHE A 95 -4.11 -10.54 -3.02
C PHE A 95 -5.19 -9.47 -2.86
N PHE A 96 -5.89 -9.51 -1.73
CA PHE A 96 -6.82 -8.48 -1.30
C PHE A 96 -6.33 -7.88 0.02
N ALA A 97 -6.34 -6.56 0.13
CA ALA A 97 -5.92 -5.90 1.38
C ALA A 97 -6.87 -6.23 2.53
N SER A 98 -8.16 -6.41 2.25
CA SER A 98 -9.18 -6.79 3.23
C SER A 98 -8.91 -8.14 3.92
N ASP A 99 -8.22 -9.08 3.26
CA ASP A 99 -7.85 -10.37 3.86
C ASP A 99 -6.88 -10.22 5.05
N TYR A 100 -6.26 -9.05 5.20
CA TYR A 100 -5.24 -8.77 6.22
C TYR A 100 -5.74 -7.88 7.36
N PHE A 101 -7.01 -7.54 7.46
CA PHE A 101 -7.52 -6.62 8.48
C PHE A 101 -7.21 -7.05 9.91
N GLU A 102 -7.38 -8.34 10.23
CA GLU A 102 -7.06 -8.82 11.58
C GLU A 102 -5.55 -8.68 11.86
N ARG A 103 -4.72 -9.01 10.88
CA ARG A 103 -3.26 -8.84 11.00
C ARG A 103 -2.85 -7.37 11.14
N MET A 104 -3.51 -6.47 10.42
CA MET A 104 -3.29 -5.03 10.54
C MET A 104 -3.67 -4.52 11.94
N TYR A 105 -4.76 -5.03 12.50
CA TYR A 105 -5.18 -4.71 13.87
C TYR A 105 -4.15 -5.18 14.90
N GLU A 106 -3.66 -6.41 14.81
CA GLU A 106 -2.59 -6.92 15.67
C GLU A 106 -1.32 -6.05 15.60
N LEU A 107 -0.89 -5.69 14.38
CA LEU A 107 0.29 -4.84 14.18
C LEU A 107 0.08 -3.43 14.73
N ALA A 108 -1.15 -2.89 14.66
CA ALA A 108 -1.48 -1.61 15.28
C ALA A 108 -1.36 -1.68 16.81
N ILE A 109 -1.83 -2.77 17.42
CA ILE A 109 -1.64 -3.04 18.86
C ILE A 109 -0.13 -3.07 19.21
N ASP A 110 0.67 -3.75 18.42
CA ASP A 110 2.13 -3.82 18.65
C ASP A 110 2.80 -2.44 18.54
N LEU A 111 2.34 -1.61 17.62
CA LEU A 111 2.80 -0.22 17.51
C LEU A 111 2.42 0.61 18.73
N ILE A 112 1.19 0.45 19.25
CA ILE A 112 0.74 1.13 20.48
C ILE A 112 1.58 0.67 21.67
N LYS A 113 1.74 -0.65 21.87
CA LYS A 113 2.57 -1.23 22.94
C LYS A 113 4.01 -0.73 22.92
N SER A 114 4.55 -0.48 21.73
CA SER A 114 5.91 0.06 21.57
C SER A 114 6.00 1.59 21.65
N GLY A 115 4.89 2.28 21.96
CA GLY A 115 4.83 3.74 22.04
C GLY A 115 4.98 4.46 20.69
N LYS A 116 4.76 3.76 19.59
CA LYS A 116 4.92 4.30 18.21
C LYS A 116 3.60 4.73 17.56
N ALA A 117 2.48 4.38 18.16
CA ALA A 117 1.15 4.80 17.74
C ALA A 117 0.32 5.21 18.95
N TYR A 118 -0.67 6.06 18.72
CA TYR A 118 -1.60 6.55 19.74
C TYR A 118 -2.98 6.82 19.12
N VAL A 119 -4.04 6.76 19.93
CA VAL A 119 -5.39 7.16 19.53
C VAL A 119 -5.50 8.67 19.57
N CYS A 120 -6.00 9.26 18.50
CA CYS A 120 -6.11 10.71 18.33
C CYS A 120 -7.60 11.10 18.17
N ASP A 121 -8.12 11.92 19.09
CA ASP A 121 -9.53 12.37 19.08
C ASP A 121 -9.69 13.75 18.43
N LEU A 122 -8.70 14.23 17.66
CA LEU A 122 -8.85 15.46 16.89
C LEU A 122 -9.95 15.30 15.83
N THR A 123 -10.80 16.30 15.71
CA THR A 123 -11.75 16.39 14.61
C THR A 123 -11.03 16.51 13.26
N PRO A 124 -11.68 16.17 12.14
CA PRO A 124 -11.10 16.35 10.80
C PRO A 124 -10.64 17.79 10.54
N GLU A 125 -11.34 18.78 11.07
CA GLU A 125 -11.02 20.21 10.98
C GLU A 125 -9.74 20.54 11.74
N GLU A 126 -9.64 20.10 12.99
CA GLU A 126 -8.44 20.28 13.83
C GLU A 126 -7.23 19.56 13.22
N LEU A 127 -7.43 18.34 12.74
CA LEU A 127 -6.37 17.58 12.08
C LEU A 127 -5.87 18.30 10.83
N LYS A 128 -6.76 18.89 10.01
CA LYS A 128 -6.40 19.66 8.82
C LYS A 128 -5.56 20.90 9.17
N LEU A 129 -5.84 21.54 10.30
CA LEU A 129 -5.10 22.71 10.78
C LEU A 129 -3.71 22.35 11.34
N THR A 130 -3.58 21.18 11.96
CA THR A 130 -2.40 20.78 12.72
C THR A 130 -1.41 19.92 11.93
N ARG A 131 -1.86 19.14 10.93
CA ARG A 131 -1.01 18.17 10.21
C ARG A 131 0.13 18.77 9.40
N GLY A 132 0.10 20.09 9.15
CA GLY A 132 1.10 20.78 8.35
C GLY A 132 0.97 20.55 6.83
N THR A 133 1.97 21.01 6.10
CA THR A 133 2.10 20.88 4.64
C THR A 133 3.57 20.57 4.31
N PRO A 134 3.92 20.10 3.09
CA PRO A 134 5.31 19.81 2.74
C PRO A 134 6.34 20.90 3.12
N PRO A 135 6.06 22.21 2.95
CA PRO A 135 6.98 23.24 3.38
C PRO A 135 6.83 23.67 4.86
N ARG A 136 5.85 23.18 5.60
CA ARG A 136 5.60 23.57 6.99
C ARG A 136 5.33 22.33 7.85
N PRO A 137 6.20 22.01 8.84
CA PRO A 137 5.97 20.93 9.76
C PRO A 137 4.62 21.08 10.48
N GLY A 138 3.96 19.95 10.76
CA GLY A 138 2.76 19.93 11.58
C GLY A 138 3.06 20.15 13.06
N THR A 139 2.00 20.43 13.82
CA THR A 139 2.05 20.52 15.28
C THR A 139 1.63 19.16 15.85
N PRO A 140 2.41 18.53 16.75
CA PRO A 140 2.00 17.31 17.41
C PRO A 140 0.65 17.47 18.15
N SER A 141 -0.19 16.45 18.08
CA SER A 141 -1.41 16.40 18.87
C SER A 141 -1.06 16.22 20.35
N HIS A 142 -1.83 16.86 21.25
CA HIS A 142 -1.72 16.67 22.70
C HIS A 142 -2.11 15.24 23.14
N TYR A 143 -2.82 14.49 22.31
CA TYR A 143 -3.12 13.07 22.55
C TYR A 143 -1.92 12.15 22.40
N ARG A 144 -0.82 12.65 21.83
CA ARG A 144 0.41 11.90 21.62
C ARG A 144 1.03 11.37 22.91
N ASP A 145 0.85 12.10 24.01
CA ASP A 145 1.49 11.82 25.29
C ASP A 145 0.63 10.91 26.21
N ARG A 146 -0.48 10.36 25.70
CA ARG A 146 -1.28 9.36 26.44
C ARG A 146 -0.47 8.13 26.78
N SER A 147 -0.78 7.49 27.90
CA SER A 147 -0.16 6.22 28.28
C SER A 147 -0.46 5.09 27.28
N VAL A 148 0.37 4.07 27.27
CA VAL A 148 0.16 2.88 26.43
C VAL A 148 -1.15 2.19 26.82
N GLU A 149 -1.44 2.09 28.11
CA GLU A 149 -2.64 1.45 28.67
C GLU A 149 -3.91 2.18 28.22
N GLU A 150 -3.93 3.51 28.30
CA GLU A 150 -5.05 4.33 27.83
C GLU A 150 -5.26 4.18 26.33
N ASN A 151 -4.18 4.21 25.54
CA ASN A 151 -4.28 4.03 24.09
C ASN A 151 -4.79 2.64 23.69
N LEU A 152 -4.42 1.58 24.41
CA LEU A 152 -4.92 0.23 24.17
C LEU A 152 -6.40 0.11 24.47
N ASP A 153 -6.87 0.67 25.61
CA ASP A 153 -8.29 0.69 25.96
C ASP A 153 -9.12 1.44 24.91
N LEU A 154 -8.69 2.64 24.52
CA LEU A 154 -9.36 3.43 23.50
C LEU A 154 -9.40 2.73 22.14
N PHE A 155 -8.31 2.07 21.75
CA PHE A 155 -8.24 1.35 20.47
C PHE A 155 -9.15 0.12 20.44
N GLU A 156 -9.28 -0.59 21.55
CA GLU A 156 -10.24 -1.69 21.70
C GLU A 156 -11.69 -1.19 21.65
N ARG A 157 -12.00 -0.07 22.32
CA ARG A 157 -13.32 0.57 22.27
C ARG A 157 -13.68 1.01 20.85
N MET A 158 -12.73 1.58 20.09
CA MET A 158 -12.91 1.88 18.66
C MET A 158 -13.30 0.64 17.85
N LYS A 159 -12.66 -0.51 18.10
CA LYS A 159 -13.03 -1.78 17.44
C LYS A 159 -14.48 -2.18 17.74
N ASN A 160 -14.95 -1.89 18.95
CA ASN A 160 -16.30 -2.22 19.41
C ASN A 160 -17.36 -1.17 19.00
N GLY A 161 -16.96 -0.11 18.29
CA GLY A 161 -17.87 0.93 17.78
C GLY A 161 -18.22 2.03 18.78
N GLU A 162 -17.38 2.25 19.79
CA GLU A 162 -17.53 3.34 20.77
C GLU A 162 -16.87 4.64 20.30
#